data_7f9804a4c1de6e77fb5df5f59d9dac94
#
_entry.id   7f9804a4c1de6e77fb5df5f59d9dac94
#
_cell.length_a   1.000
_cell.length_b   1.000
_cell.length_c   1.000
_cell.angle_alpha   90.00
_cell.angle_beta   90.00
_cell.angle_gamma   90.00
#
_symmetry.space_group_name_H-M   'P 1'
#
loop_
_entity.id
_entity.type
_entity.pdbx_description
1 polymer ?
#
loop_
_entity_poly.entity_id
_entity_poly.type
_entity_poly.pdbx_seq_one_letter_code
_entity_poly.pdbx_strand_id
1 'polypeptide(L)'
;YRMVNDLQPNWPPLLTTTAERYFTWQLLVGLPVILVGWWLYALVAWLAGRRLGGSGTLKGMAHSTAFSFFLPLIPTVWLLETVLTLIAPRPWDSGTPLPVLWDSLVWIVMFLGIGWSLLTGTIAVREVLAVRSWKAFLATLVGVGAALGLFTVFLR
;
A
#
# COMPACT_ATOMS: atom_id res chain seq x y z
N TYR A 1 22.33 8.63 4.63
CA TYR A 1 22.14 9.84 5.47
C TYR A 1 21.81 11.10 4.63
N ARG A 2 22.41 11.34 3.47
CA ARG A 2 22.07 12.46 2.56
C ARG A 2 20.73 12.32 1.87
N MET A 3 20.26 11.10 1.59
CA MET A 3 18.96 10.86 0.97
C MET A 3 17.76 11.45 1.70
N VAL A 4 17.80 11.50 3.01
CA VAL A 4 16.68 12.02 3.82
C VAL A 4 16.58 13.53 3.72
N ASN A 5 17.70 14.22 3.44
CA ASN A 5 17.73 15.68 3.31
C ASN A 5 17.30 16.18 1.92
N ASP A 6 17.42 15.33 0.88
CA ASP A 6 17.06 15.69 -0.51
C ASP A 6 15.62 15.31 -0.87
N LEU A 7 15.02 14.38 -0.12
CA LEU A 7 13.58 14.10 -0.19
C LEU A 7 12.81 15.13 0.63
N GLN A 8 12.73 16.36 0.13
CA GLN A 8 11.76 17.31 0.69
C GLN A 8 10.35 16.78 0.38
N PRO A 9 9.56 16.46 1.41
CA PRO A 9 8.17 16.08 1.19
C PRO A 9 7.46 17.26 0.50
N ASN A 10 6.83 17.02 -0.63
CA ASN A 10 6.05 18.05 -1.34
C ASN A 10 4.88 18.60 -0.50
N TRP A 11 4.65 17.99 0.66
CA TRP A 11 3.62 18.38 1.63
C TRP A 11 4.24 18.35 3.02
N PRO A 12 3.97 19.37 3.87
CA PRO A 12 4.48 19.34 5.23
C PRO A 12 3.96 18.08 5.94
N PRO A 13 4.85 17.26 6.53
CA PRO A 13 4.41 16.10 7.30
C PRO A 13 3.57 16.59 8.47
N LEU A 14 2.46 15.89 8.74
CA LEU A 14 1.61 16.15 9.92
C LEU A 14 2.39 16.04 11.24
N LEU A 15 3.50 15.31 11.20
CA LEU A 15 4.40 15.11 12.33
C LEU A 15 5.81 15.53 11.88
N THR A 16 6.30 16.65 12.40
CA THR A 16 7.66 17.13 12.17
C THR A 16 8.64 16.22 12.93
N THR A 17 9.32 15.34 12.21
CA THR A 17 10.43 14.55 12.76
C THR A 17 11.76 15.06 12.24
N THR A 18 12.78 15.06 13.08
CA THR A 18 14.15 15.35 12.63
C THR A 18 14.65 14.20 11.73
N ALA A 19 15.50 14.51 10.75
CA ALA A 19 16.07 13.53 9.82
C ALA A 19 16.71 12.33 10.56
N GLU A 20 17.32 12.55 11.73
CA GLU A 20 17.93 11.50 12.55
C GLU A 20 16.94 10.51 13.15
N ARG A 21 15.71 10.95 13.41
CA ARG A 21 14.63 10.12 13.99
C ARG A 21 13.69 9.54 12.94
N TYR A 22 13.83 9.92 11.68
CA TYR A 22 12.93 9.51 10.61
C TYR A 22 12.83 7.98 10.48
N PHE A 23 13.95 7.28 10.44
CA PHE A 23 13.95 5.81 10.33
C PHE A 23 13.36 5.11 11.55
N THR A 24 13.69 5.60 12.75
CA THR A 24 13.13 5.05 13.99
C THR A 24 11.62 5.29 14.03
N TRP A 25 11.19 6.48 13.64
CA TRP A 25 9.78 6.83 13.57
C TRP A 25 9.04 5.99 12.52
N GLN A 26 9.62 5.84 11.33
CA GLN A 26 9.05 5.03 10.26
C GLN A 26 8.92 3.55 10.68
N LEU A 27 9.88 3.01 11.43
CA LEU A 27 9.81 1.65 11.96
C LEU A 27 8.72 1.49 13.01
N LEU A 28 8.59 2.45 13.93
CA LEU A 28 7.62 2.41 15.01
C LEU A 28 6.18 2.66 14.54
N VAL A 29 6.00 3.56 13.58
CA VAL A 29 4.67 3.97 13.09
C VAL A 29 4.27 3.18 11.86
N GLY A 30 5.21 2.72 11.05
CA GLY A 30 4.94 2.01 9.80
C GLY A 30 4.12 0.75 10.01
N LEU A 31 4.52 -0.12 10.94
CA LEU A 31 3.79 -1.37 11.22
C LEU A 31 2.35 -1.12 11.72
N PRO A 32 2.12 -0.29 12.75
CA PRO A 32 0.77 0.11 13.14
C PRO A 32 -0.06 0.70 12.01
N VAL A 33 0.51 1.59 11.20
CA VAL A 33 -0.21 2.23 10.08
C VAL A 33 -0.59 1.21 9.01
N ILE A 34 0.28 0.24 8.71
CA ILE A 34 -0.04 -0.86 7.79
C ILE A 34 -1.20 -1.70 8.32
N LEU A 35 -1.19 -2.06 9.60
CA LEU A 35 -2.27 -2.82 10.23
C LEU A 35 -3.58 -2.04 10.25
N VAL A 36 -3.54 -0.76 10.59
CA VAL A 36 -4.71 0.13 10.56
C VAL A 36 -5.22 0.30 9.12
N GLY A 37 -4.31 0.44 8.15
CA GLY A 37 -4.64 0.52 6.72
C GLY A 37 -5.36 -0.73 6.22
N TRP A 38 -4.89 -1.92 6.60
CA TRP A 38 -5.57 -3.17 6.30
C TRP A 38 -6.97 -3.24 6.92
N TRP A 39 -7.09 -2.90 8.21
CA TRP A 39 -8.39 -2.88 8.88
C TRP A 39 -9.35 -1.87 8.25
N LEU A 40 -8.85 -0.68 7.91
CA LEU A 40 -9.62 0.35 7.23
C LEU A 40 -10.09 -0.13 5.84
N TYR A 41 -9.20 -0.76 5.08
CA TYR A 41 -9.56 -1.40 3.81
C TYR A 41 -10.69 -2.42 3.99
N ALA A 42 -10.52 -3.38 4.91
CA ALA A 42 -11.50 -4.41 5.17
C ALA A 42 -12.86 -3.84 5.62
N LEU A 43 -12.84 -2.86 6.52
CA LEU A 43 -14.04 -2.19 7.03
C LEU A 43 -14.79 -1.44 5.93
N VAL A 44 -14.07 -0.62 5.16
CA VAL A 44 -14.68 0.21 4.12
C VAL A 44 -15.22 -0.65 2.98
N ALA A 45 -14.45 -1.66 2.54
CA ALA A 45 -14.92 -2.62 1.53
C ALA A 45 -16.14 -3.42 2.02
N TRP A 46 -16.16 -3.83 3.29
CA TRP A 46 -17.31 -4.49 3.90
C TRP A 46 -18.54 -3.58 3.94
N LEU A 47 -18.42 -2.34 4.42
CA LEU A 47 -19.52 -1.38 4.48
C LEU A 47 -20.08 -1.08 3.08
N ALA A 48 -19.20 -0.83 2.11
CA ALA A 48 -19.59 -0.59 0.72
C ALA A 48 -20.32 -1.81 0.14
N GLY A 49 -19.78 -2.99 0.32
CA GLY A 49 -20.39 -4.23 -0.17
C GLY A 49 -21.72 -4.56 0.52
N ARG A 50 -21.85 -4.28 1.81
CA ARG A 50 -23.14 -4.39 2.55
C ARG A 50 -24.19 -3.45 1.96
N ARG A 51 -23.85 -2.21 1.67
CA ARG A 51 -24.76 -1.26 0.99
C ARG A 51 -25.15 -1.70 -0.42
N LEU A 52 -24.31 -2.48 -1.08
CA LEU A 52 -24.59 -3.05 -2.39
C LEU A 52 -25.39 -4.37 -2.34
N GLY A 53 -25.84 -4.79 -1.13
CA GLY A 53 -26.67 -5.96 -0.91
C GLY A 53 -25.93 -7.22 -0.46
N GLY A 54 -24.68 -7.11 -0.02
CA GLY A 54 -23.90 -8.23 0.51
C GLY A 54 -24.30 -8.66 1.92
N SER A 55 -24.05 -9.92 2.28
CA SER A 55 -24.50 -10.53 3.56
C SER A 55 -23.37 -11.02 4.48
N GLY A 56 -22.11 -10.94 4.06
CA GLY A 56 -20.97 -11.47 4.81
C GLY A 56 -20.61 -10.68 6.08
N THR A 57 -19.73 -11.27 6.89
CA THR A 57 -19.27 -10.69 8.16
C THR A 57 -17.99 -9.87 7.98
N LEU A 58 -17.77 -8.85 8.83
CA LEU A 58 -16.55 -8.06 8.83
C LEU A 58 -15.32 -8.94 9.13
N LYS A 59 -15.45 -9.93 10.04
CA LYS A 59 -14.37 -10.86 10.36
C LYS A 59 -13.96 -11.66 9.12
N GLY A 60 -14.91 -12.21 8.38
CA GLY A 60 -14.63 -12.92 7.12
C GLY A 60 -13.94 -12.00 6.11
N MET A 61 -14.42 -10.76 5.99
CA MET A 61 -13.80 -9.76 5.12
C MET A 61 -12.36 -9.46 5.51
N ALA A 62 -12.07 -9.21 6.79
CA ALA A 62 -10.72 -8.94 7.26
C ALA A 62 -9.76 -10.09 6.96
N HIS A 63 -10.17 -11.35 7.19
CA HIS A 63 -9.33 -12.51 6.86
C HIS A 63 -9.07 -12.63 5.36
N SER A 64 -10.09 -12.53 4.54
CA SER A 64 -9.95 -12.71 3.09
C SER A 64 -9.18 -11.57 2.43
N THR A 65 -9.32 -10.34 2.92
CA THR A 65 -8.61 -9.19 2.38
C THR A 65 -7.16 -9.10 2.85
N ALA A 66 -6.76 -9.83 3.89
CA ALA A 66 -5.36 -9.90 4.31
C ALA A 66 -4.44 -10.33 3.15
N PHE A 67 -4.83 -11.35 2.40
CA PHE A 67 -4.08 -11.81 1.24
C PHE A 67 -3.97 -10.76 0.13
N SER A 68 -5.02 -10.02 -0.15
CA SER A 68 -5.01 -8.99 -1.17
C SER A 68 -4.23 -7.74 -0.75
N PHE A 69 -4.07 -7.52 0.55
CA PHE A 69 -3.39 -6.37 1.10
C PHE A 69 -1.90 -6.61 1.35
N PHE A 70 -1.56 -7.71 2.06
CA PHE A 70 -0.17 -7.96 2.47
C PHE A 70 0.66 -8.66 1.38
N LEU A 71 0.07 -9.54 0.59
CA LEU A 71 0.81 -10.30 -0.41
C LEU A 71 1.49 -9.42 -1.47
N PRO A 72 0.87 -8.36 -2.01
CA PRO A 72 1.54 -7.47 -2.95
C PRO A 72 2.58 -6.57 -2.29
N LEU A 73 2.38 -6.16 -1.03
CA LEU A 73 3.30 -5.25 -0.33
C LEU A 73 4.67 -5.88 -0.08
N ILE A 74 4.71 -7.16 0.29
CA ILE A 74 5.96 -7.84 0.65
C ILE A 74 6.90 -7.99 -0.56
N PRO A 75 6.47 -8.56 -1.70
CA PRO A 75 7.38 -8.73 -2.84
C PRO A 75 7.63 -7.43 -3.61
N THR A 76 6.68 -6.50 -3.65
CA THR A 76 6.81 -5.30 -4.48
C THR A 76 7.66 -4.21 -3.82
N VAL A 77 7.53 -4.01 -2.52
CA VAL A 77 8.25 -2.94 -1.82
C VAL A 77 9.59 -3.43 -1.26
N TRP A 78 9.62 -4.61 -0.66
CA TRP A 78 10.80 -5.08 0.05
C TRP A 78 11.73 -5.96 -0.80
N LEU A 79 11.19 -6.97 -1.46
CA LEU A 79 12.03 -7.92 -2.19
C LEU A 79 12.64 -7.25 -3.43
N LEU A 80 11.85 -6.51 -4.18
CA LEU A 80 12.34 -5.84 -5.38
C LEU A 80 13.37 -4.78 -5.04
N GLU A 81 13.09 -3.91 -4.06
CA GLU A 81 14.04 -2.88 -3.63
C GLU A 81 15.35 -3.50 -3.11
N THR A 82 15.26 -4.58 -2.33
CA THR A 82 16.44 -5.29 -1.82
C THR A 82 17.22 -5.95 -2.95
N VAL A 83 16.57 -6.68 -3.84
CA VAL A 83 17.22 -7.34 -4.98
C VAL A 83 17.85 -6.31 -5.92
N LEU A 84 17.14 -5.27 -6.22
CA LEU A 84 17.63 -4.20 -7.07
C LEU A 84 18.82 -3.48 -6.42
N THR A 85 18.81 -3.22 -5.12
CA THR A 85 19.95 -2.60 -4.41
C THR A 85 21.18 -3.51 -4.40
N LEU A 86 21.00 -4.82 -4.35
CA LEU A 86 22.09 -5.81 -4.41
C LEU A 86 22.68 -5.95 -5.80
N ILE A 87 21.86 -5.91 -6.85
CA ILE A 87 22.31 -6.11 -8.24
C ILE A 87 22.92 -4.83 -8.84
N ALA A 88 22.36 -3.68 -8.48
CA ALA A 88 22.84 -2.39 -8.94
C ALA A 88 22.95 -1.43 -7.75
N PRO A 89 24.06 -1.50 -7.00
CA PRO A 89 24.30 -0.57 -5.90
C PRO A 89 24.22 0.84 -6.47
N ARG A 90 23.28 1.61 -5.98
CA ARG A 90 23.08 2.99 -6.43
C ARG A 90 24.27 3.82 -5.99
N PRO A 91 24.89 4.61 -6.87
CA PRO A 91 25.79 5.67 -6.44
C PRO A 91 24.96 6.79 -5.82
N TRP A 92 24.57 6.60 -4.57
CA TRP A 92 23.74 7.54 -3.82
C TRP A 92 24.37 8.94 -3.68
N ASP A 93 25.68 9.02 -3.89
CA ASP A 93 26.47 10.24 -3.75
C ASP A 93 26.59 11.07 -5.04
N SER A 94 26.06 10.61 -6.17
CA SER A 94 26.41 11.21 -7.46
C SER A 94 25.50 12.35 -7.90
N GLY A 95 24.38 12.62 -7.22
CA GLY A 95 23.39 13.61 -7.68
C GLY A 95 22.83 13.32 -9.07
N THR A 96 23.14 12.14 -9.63
CA THR A 96 22.62 11.73 -10.94
C THR A 96 21.17 11.30 -10.79
N PRO A 97 20.29 11.74 -11.69
CA PRO A 97 18.92 11.23 -11.73
C PRO A 97 18.96 9.70 -11.86
N LEU A 98 18.04 9.03 -11.17
CA LEU A 98 17.87 7.58 -11.30
C LEU A 98 17.84 7.22 -12.78
N PRO A 99 18.56 6.18 -13.22
CA PRO A 99 18.43 5.72 -14.59
C PRO A 99 16.95 5.54 -14.92
N VAL A 100 16.49 6.02 -16.06
CA VAL A 100 15.08 5.96 -16.50
C VAL A 100 14.50 4.55 -16.36
N LEU A 101 15.35 3.53 -16.53
CA LEU A 101 14.99 2.14 -16.32
C LEU A 101 14.50 1.84 -14.90
N TRP A 102 15.13 2.42 -13.88
CA TRP A 102 14.79 2.21 -12.47
C TRP A 102 13.45 2.84 -12.11
N ASP A 103 13.27 4.08 -12.54
CA ASP A 103 12.02 4.79 -12.33
C ASP A 103 10.86 4.04 -13.00
N SER A 104 11.07 3.59 -14.25
CA SER A 104 10.07 2.79 -14.97
C SER A 104 9.75 1.46 -14.27
N LEU A 105 10.75 0.74 -13.76
CA LEU A 105 10.55 -0.52 -13.04
C LEU A 105 9.75 -0.33 -11.75
N VAL A 106 10.04 0.72 -10.98
CA VAL A 106 9.28 1.04 -9.76
C VAL A 106 7.80 1.27 -10.08
N TRP A 107 7.52 2.06 -11.12
CA TRP A 107 6.15 2.30 -11.56
C TRP A 107 5.44 1.05 -12.04
N ILE A 108 6.10 0.21 -12.86
CA ILE A 108 5.54 -1.06 -13.33
C ILE A 108 5.17 -1.96 -12.15
N VAL A 109 6.07 -2.12 -11.19
CA VAL A 109 5.82 -2.98 -10.01
C VAL A 109 4.71 -2.41 -9.15
N MET A 110 4.67 -1.10 -8.96
CA MET A 110 3.58 -0.45 -8.23
C MET A 110 2.22 -0.68 -8.91
N PHE A 111 2.13 -0.52 -10.23
CA PHE A 111 0.90 -0.79 -10.96
C PHE A 111 0.50 -2.26 -10.93
N LEU A 112 1.47 -3.18 -11.04
CA LEU A 112 1.21 -4.62 -10.89
C LEU A 112 0.70 -4.96 -9.48
N GLY A 113 1.29 -4.37 -8.44
CA GLY A 113 0.86 -4.54 -7.05
C GLY A 113 -0.57 -4.04 -6.81
N ILE A 114 -0.88 -2.85 -7.31
CA ILE A 114 -2.24 -2.28 -7.23
C ILE A 114 -3.23 -3.16 -8.02
N GLY A 115 -2.88 -3.53 -9.25
CA GLY A 115 -3.70 -4.42 -10.08
C GLY A 115 -3.97 -5.76 -9.40
N TRP A 116 -2.94 -6.36 -8.82
CA TRP A 116 -3.05 -7.59 -8.04
C TRP A 116 -3.98 -7.44 -6.84
N SER A 117 -3.81 -6.36 -6.06
CA SER A 117 -4.66 -6.06 -4.90
C SER A 117 -6.12 -5.85 -5.30
N LEU A 118 -6.38 -5.18 -6.41
CA LEU A 118 -7.74 -4.99 -6.93
C LEU A 118 -8.36 -6.31 -7.39
N LEU A 119 -7.60 -7.15 -8.10
CA LEU A 119 -8.07 -8.44 -8.58
C LEU A 119 -8.41 -9.38 -7.42
N THR A 120 -7.44 -9.62 -6.54
CA THR A 120 -7.59 -10.54 -5.41
C THR A 120 -8.57 -10.01 -4.38
N GLY A 121 -8.59 -8.70 -4.13
CA GLY A 121 -9.59 -8.05 -3.29
C GLY A 121 -11.00 -8.16 -3.84
N THR A 122 -11.18 -8.02 -5.15
CA THR A 122 -12.49 -8.22 -5.79
C THR A 122 -13.00 -9.64 -5.61
N ILE A 123 -12.11 -10.63 -5.77
CA ILE A 123 -12.45 -12.04 -5.54
C ILE A 123 -12.85 -12.25 -4.07
N ALA A 124 -12.03 -11.74 -3.13
CA ALA A 124 -12.29 -11.86 -1.70
C ALA A 124 -13.64 -11.24 -1.30
N VAL A 125 -13.90 -10.01 -1.76
CA VAL A 125 -15.17 -9.32 -1.49
C VAL A 125 -16.36 -10.07 -2.09
N ARG A 126 -16.22 -10.58 -3.30
CA ARG A 126 -17.28 -11.34 -3.97
C ARG A 126 -17.63 -12.60 -3.20
N GLU A 127 -16.64 -13.37 -2.80
CA GLU A 127 -16.85 -14.64 -2.08
C GLU A 127 -17.41 -14.42 -0.67
N VAL A 128 -16.89 -13.44 0.07
CA VAL A 128 -17.32 -13.18 1.47
C VAL A 128 -18.73 -12.59 1.51
N LEU A 129 -19.04 -11.65 0.60
CA LEU A 129 -20.32 -10.92 0.63
C LEU A 129 -21.38 -11.51 -0.29
N ALA A 130 -21.05 -12.49 -1.10
CA ALA A 130 -21.94 -13.11 -2.11
C ALA A 130 -22.56 -12.08 -3.07
N VAL A 131 -21.79 -11.08 -3.50
CA VAL A 131 -22.25 -10.03 -4.42
C VAL A 131 -21.73 -10.27 -5.84
N ARG A 132 -22.35 -9.62 -6.83
CA ARG A 132 -21.89 -9.65 -8.23
C ARG A 132 -20.50 -9.02 -8.36
N SER A 133 -19.67 -9.53 -9.29
CA SER A 133 -18.29 -9.12 -9.49
C SER A 133 -18.08 -7.61 -9.62
N TRP A 134 -18.94 -6.91 -10.37
CA TRP A 134 -18.82 -5.45 -10.52
C TRP A 134 -19.07 -4.68 -9.21
N LYS A 135 -20.00 -5.17 -8.35
CA LYS A 135 -20.25 -4.60 -7.02
C LYS A 135 -19.08 -4.87 -6.09
N ALA A 136 -18.51 -6.08 -6.15
CA ALA A 136 -17.31 -6.44 -5.43
C ALA A 136 -16.13 -5.56 -5.84
N PHE A 137 -15.95 -5.32 -7.13
CA PHE A 137 -14.90 -4.42 -7.65
C PHE A 137 -15.05 -3.00 -7.11
N LEU A 138 -16.26 -2.43 -7.14
CA LEU A 138 -16.51 -1.10 -6.58
C LEU A 138 -16.22 -1.03 -5.07
N ALA A 139 -16.65 -2.04 -4.31
CA ALA A 139 -16.39 -2.10 -2.88
C ALA A 139 -14.88 -2.20 -2.59
N THR A 140 -14.15 -3.01 -3.37
CA THR A 140 -12.69 -3.13 -3.28
C THR A 140 -12.01 -1.81 -3.62
N LEU A 141 -12.42 -1.14 -4.69
CA LEU A 141 -11.84 0.12 -5.13
C LEU A 141 -11.97 1.21 -4.05
N VAL A 142 -13.13 1.32 -3.42
CA VAL A 142 -13.36 2.27 -2.32
C VAL A 142 -12.51 1.89 -1.10
N GLY A 143 -12.39 0.60 -0.77
CA GLY A 143 -11.55 0.12 0.32
C GLY A 143 -10.05 0.42 0.09
N VAL A 144 -9.54 0.11 -1.11
CA VAL A 144 -8.15 0.42 -1.51
C VAL A 144 -7.91 1.92 -1.48
N GLY A 145 -8.84 2.72 -1.99
CA GLY A 145 -8.76 4.19 -1.96
C GLY A 145 -8.66 4.74 -0.53
N ALA A 146 -9.43 4.18 0.41
CA ALA A 146 -9.37 4.58 1.82
C ALA A 146 -8.01 4.23 2.46
N ALA A 147 -7.48 3.04 2.19
CA ALA A 147 -6.16 2.63 2.69
C ALA A 147 -5.04 3.48 2.09
N LEU A 148 -5.06 3.74 0.78
CA LEU A 148 -4.10 4.63 0.12
C LEU A 148 -4.17 6.05 0.67
N GLY A 149 -5.37 6.57 0.94
CA GLY A 149 -5.56 7.87 1.60
C GLY A 149 -4.88 7.92 2.97
N LEU A 150 -5.01 6.86 3.77
CA LEU A 150 -4.30 6.77 5.05
C LEU A 150 -2.78 6.77 4.86
N PHE A 151 -2.28 5.97 3.90
CA PHE A 151 -0.83 5.89 3.65
C PHE A 151 -0.25 7.21 3.16
N THR A 152 -0.94 7.95 2.32
CA THR A 152 -0.48 9.27 1.88
C THR A 152 -0.37 10.29 3.01
N VAL A 153 -1.10 10.10 4.10
CA VAL A 153 -1.03 10.98 5.29
C VAL A 153 0.12 10.59 6.22
N PHE A 154 0.42 9.29 6.39
CA PHE A 154 1.32 8.81 7.44
C PHE A 154 2.65 8.24 6.94
N LEU A 155 2.76 7.80 5.69
CA LEU A 155 3.94 7.13 5.13
C LEU A 155 4.66 7.96 4.05
N ARG A 156 4.63 9.27 4.18
CA ARG A 156 5.40 10.17 3.32
C ARG A 156 6.83 10.35 3.75
#